data_709756072aeaeb8f09991579c709f287
#
_entry.id   709756072aeaeb8f09991579c709f287
#
_cell.length_a   1.000
_cell.length_b   1.000
_cell.length_c   1.000
_cell.angle_alpha   90.00
_cell.angle_beta   90.00
_cell.angle_gamma   90.00
#
_symmetry.space_group_name_H-M   'P 1'
#
loop_
_entity.id
_entity.type
_entity.pdbx_description
1 polymer ?
#
loop_
_entity_poly.entity_id
_entity_poly.type
_entity_poly.pdbx_seq_one_letter_code
_entity_poly.pdbx_strand_id
1 'polypeptide(L)'
;MVVVTGGAQGIGRCIADEFRRSGASVCIIDCQEGDHFVGDLSDKPTLERFAQSVVGQYGRVDYLINNAASLMKGIDECTFEEFQYALSVGVTAPFYLTKLFAPHFAEGAAVVNISSSRDRMSQPQTESYTAAKGGIAALTHALAVSLAGRVRVNSISPGWIDTKAMNYTGPDATQQLVGRVGNPADIANMVLFLCSDKAGFISGENICIDGGMTRQMIYHGDFGWSFRG
;
A
#
# COMPACT_ATOMS: atom_id res chain seq x y z
N MET A 1 5.58 14.71 -10.49
CA MET A 1 5.73 13.39 -11.11
C MET A 1 5.50 12.31 -10.05
N VAL A 2 4.63 11.35 -10.27
CA VAL A 2 4.21 10.33 -9.31
C VAL A 2 4.41 8.93 -9.88
N VAL A 3 4.96 8.02 -9.10
CA VAL A 3 5.06 6.59 -9.39
C VAL A 3 4.06 5.84 -8.53
N VAL A 4 3.26 4.96 -9.14
CA VAL A 4 2.30 4.09 -8.42
C VAL A 4 2.51 2.64 -8.85
N THR A 5 2.78 1.75 -7.90
CA THR A 5 2.81 0.31 -8.16
C THR A 5 1.43 -0.30 -7.92
N GLY A 6 1.02 -1.26 -8.76
CA GLY A 6 -0.32 -1.87 -8.68
C GLY A 6 -1.44 -0.87 -8.99
N GLY A 7 -1.23 -0.01 -10.00
CA GLY A 7 -2.12 1.10 -10.33
C GLY A 7 -3.21 0.79 -11.37
N ALA A 8 -3.31 -0.45 -11.86
CA ALA A 8 -4.29 -0.82 -12.87
C ALA A 8 -5.72 -0.92 -12.32
N GLN A 9 -5.90 -1.18 -11.03
CA GLN A 9 -7.21 -1.35 -10.40
C GLN A 9 -7.24 -0.90 -8.93
N GLY A 10 -8.44 -0.92 -8.34
CA GLY A 10 -8.67 -0.77 -6.90
C GLY A 10 -8.11 0.52 -6.31
N ILE A 11 -7.43 0.40 -5.17
CA ILE A 11 -6.85 1.53 -4.44
C ILE A 11 -5.80 2.26 -5.30
N GLY A 12 -4.89 1.51 -5.94
CA GLY A 12 -3.82 2.09 -6.77
C GLY A 12 -4.37 2.89 -7.95
N ARG A 13 -5.42 2.40 -8.62
CA ARG A 13 -6.11 3.12 -9.69
C ARG A 13 -6.71 4.43 -9.19
N CYS A 14 -7.41 4.38 -8.06
CA CYS A 14 -8.00 5.58 -7.47
C CYS A 14 -6.93 6.61 -7.11
N ILE A 15 -5.81 6.19 -6.51
CA ILE A 15 -4.68 7.07 -6.21
C ILE A 15 -4.12 7.70 -7.49
N ALA A 16 -3.87 6.91 -8.52
CA ALA A 16 -3.35 7.40 -9.79
C ALA A 16 -4.28 8.43 -10.44
N ASP A 17 -5.58 8.18 -10.42
CA ASP A 17 -6.59 9.07 -11.01
C ASP A 17 -6.72 10.38 -10.21
N GLU A 18 -6.62 10.36 -8.88
CA GLU A 18 -6.63 11.58 -8.05
C GLU A 18 -5.39 12.46 -8.33
N PHE A 19 -4.21 11.86 -8.46
CA PHE A 19 -3.02 12.61 -8.83
C PHE A 19 -3.13 13.20 -10.25
N ARG A 20 -3.69 12.46 -11.21
CA ARG A 20 -3.93 12.99 -12.57
C ARG A 20 -4.92 14.16 -12.55
N ARG A 21 -6.01 14.07 -11.76
CA ARG A 21 -6.96 15.19 -11.59
C ARG A 21 -6.31 16.43 -10.98
N SER A 22 -5.28 16.23 -10.16
CA SER A 22 -4.48 17.32 -9.61
C SER A 22 -3.39 17.84 -10.57
N GLY A 23 -3.37 17.40 -11.83
CA GLY A 23 -2.42 17.82 -12.86
C GLY A 23 -1.05 17.14 -12.80
N ALA A 24 -0.88 16.09 -12.02
CA ALA A 24 0.38 15.37 -11.95
C ALA A 24 0.56 14.38 -13.12
N SER A 25 1.81 14.25 -13.60
CA SER A 25 2.20 13.11 -14.43
C SER A 25 2.31 11.86 -13.55
N VAL A 26 1.68 10.76 -13.97
CA VAL A 26 1.64 9.50 -13.20
C VAL A 26 2.17 8.35 -14.04
N CYS A 27 3.22 7.70 -13.56
CA CYS A 27 3.72 6.43 -14.09
C CYS A 27 3.23 5.26 -13.24
N ILE A 28 2.67 4.27 -13.89
CA ILE A 28 2.17 3.05 -13.25
C ILE A 28 3.03 1.87 -13.69
N ILE A 29 3.31 0.95 -12.78
CA ILE A 29 3.74 -0.42 -13.06
C ILE A 29 2.73 -1.38 -12.46
N ASP A 30 2.26 -2.33 -13.28
CA ASP A 30 1.31 -3.38 -12.88
C ASP A 30 1.58 -4.63 -13.70
N CYS A 31 1.22 -5.81 -13.17
CA CYS A 31 1.30 -7.07 -13.92
C CYS A 31 0.14 -7.28 -14.89
N GLN A 32 -0.94 -6.50 -14.77
CA GLN A 32 -2.07 -6.54 -15.69
C GLN A 32 -1.75 -5.78 -16.98
N GLU A 33 -2.35 -6.22 -18.09
CA GLU A 33 -2.27 -5.50 -19.36
C GLU A 33 -2.99 -4.16 -19.30
N GLY A 34 -2.42 -3.14 -19.94
CA GLY A 34 -3.00 -1.79 -19.97
C GLY A 34 -2.04 -0.75 -20.55
N ASP A 35 -2.50 0.49 -20.60
CA ASP A 35 -1.70 1.65 -21.04
C ASP A 35 -0.79 2.15 -19.89
N HIS A 36 0.12 1.28 -19.46
CA HIS A 36 1.11 1.52 -18.43
C HIS A 36 2.29 0.56 -18.60
N PHE A 37 3.31 0.65 -17.76
CA PHE A 37 4.42 -0.31 -17.78
C PHE A 37 3.92 -1.66 -17.23
N VAL A 38 3.85 -2.67 -18.10
CA VAL A 38 3.46 -4.04 -17.71
C VAL A 38 4.68 -4.79 -17.21
N GLY A 39 4.61 -5.32 -15.99
CA GLY A 39 5.71 -6.09 -15.42
C GLY A 39 5.47 -6.61 -14.01
N ASP A 40 6.16 -7.70 -13.68
CA ASP A 40 6.12 -8.31 -12.36
C ASP A 40 7.14 -7.62 -11.42
N LEU A 41 6.65 -7.18 -10.27
CA LEU A 41 7.47 -6.52 -9.25
C LEU A 41 8.42 -7.48 -8.51
N SER A 42 8.25 -8.79 -8.63
CA SER A 42 9.19 -9.76 -8.08
C SER A 42 10.45 -9.87 -8.93
N ASP A 43 10.43 -9.39 -10.19
CA ASP A 43 11.54 -9.47 -11.14
C ASP A 43 12.44 -8.23 -11.08
N LYS A 44 13.65 -8.39 -10.57
CA LYS A 44 14.62 -7.30 -10.44
C LYS A 44 14.90 -6.56 -11.76
N PRO A 45 15.18 -7.23 -12.90
CA PRO A 45 15.36 -6.55 -14.18
C PRO A 45 14.16 -5.69 -14.60
N THR A 46 12.94 -6.12 -14.29
CA THR A 46 11.72 -5.36 -14.55
C THR A 46 11.67 -4.07 -13.74
N LEU A 47 12.02 -4.12 -12.46
CA LEU A 47 12.11 -2.92 -11.61
C LEU A 47 13.15 -1.93 -12.13
N GLU A 48 14.31 -2.43 -12.56
CA GLU A 48 15.40 -1.60 -13.12
C GLU A 48 14.97 -0.92 -14.44
N ARG A 49 14.37 -1.67 -15.38
CA ARG A 49 13.85 -1.10 -16.63
C ARG A 49 12.75 -0.05 -16.39
N PHE A 50 11.84 -0.35 -15.47
CA PHE A 50 10.80 0.60 -15.09
C PHE A 50 11.39 1.89 -14.52
N ALA A 51 12.26 1.79 -13.52
CA ALA A 51 12.89 2.96 -12.91
C ALA A 51 13.68 3.78 -13.95
N GLN A 52 14.43 3.10 -14.82
CA GLN A 52 15.17 3.74 -15.91
C GLN A 52 14.25 4.48 -16.88
N SER A 53 13.11 3.91 -17.24
CA SER A 53 12.12 4.54 -18.11
C SER A 53 11.55 5.82 -17.48
N VAL A 54 11.19 5.76 -16.19
CA VAL A 54 10.67 6.90 -15.44
C VAL A 54 11.70 8.02 -15.34
N VAL A 55 12.92 7.70 -14.94
CA VAL A 55 14.00 8.67 -14.80
C VAL A 55 14.40 9.24 -16.17
N GLY A 56 14.47 8.42 -17.21
CA GLY A 56 14.77 8.86 -18.57
C GLY A 56 13.73 9.85 -19.13
N GLN A 57 12.47 9.69 -18.77
CA GLN A 57 11.38 10.52 -19.25
C GLN A 57 11.21 11.82 -18.43
N TYR A 58 11.37 11.75 -17.11
CA TYR A 58 11.00 12.86 -16.21
C TYR A 58 12.17 13.45 -15.42
N GLY A 59 13.29 12.75 -15.31
CA GLY A 59 14.50 13.19 -14.59
C GLY A 59 14.35 13.19 -13.06
N ARG A 60 13.12 13.17 -12.53
CA ARG A 60 12.82 13.26 -11.08
C ARG A 60 11.59 12.50 -10.68
N VAL A 61 11.47 12.18 -9.39
CA VAL A 61 10.30 11.62 -8.75
C VAL A 61 9.90 12.49 -7.55
N ASP A 62 8.66 12.98 -7.53
CA ASP A 62 8.15 13.74 -6.38
C ASP A 62 7.49 12.77 -5.37
N TYR A 63 6.74 11.77 -5.85
CA TYR A 63 6.08 10.81 -4.96
C TYR A 63 6.20 9.38 -5.49
N LEU A 64 6.52 8.46 -4.58
CA LEU A 64 6.51 7.01 -4.83
C LEU A 64 5.44 6.35 -3.96
N ILE A 65 4.45 5.71 -4.59
CA ILE A 65 3.37 5.02 -3.91
C ILE A 65 3.52 3.51 -4.14
N ASN A 66 4.00 2.80 -3.13
CA ASN A 66 4.13 1.35 -3.13
C ASN A 66 2.79 0.74 -2.70
N ASN A 67 1.92 0.48 -3.66
CA ASN A 67 0.56 0.00 -3.42
C ASN A 67 0.33 -1.45 -3.83
N ALA A 68 1.14 -2.03 -4.72
CA ALA A 68 0.93 -3.37 -5.22
C ALA A 68 0.65 -4.39 -4.10
N ALA A 69 -0.39 -5.17 -4.26
CA ALA A 69 -0.77 -6.21 -3.31
C ALA A 69 0.04 -7.49 -3.57
N SER A 70 0.41 -8.16 -2.49
CA SER A 70 1.06 -9.46 -2.57
C SER A 70 0.05 -10.61 -2.46
N LEU A 71 0.54 -11.84 -2.70
CA LEU A 71 -0.21 -13.07 -2.53
C LEU A 71 -0.67 -13.24 -1.07
N MET A 72 -1.88 -13.79 -0.86
CA MET A 72 -2.41 -14.13 0.45
C MET A 72 -2.71 -15.62 0.51
N LYS A 73 -1.77 -16.38 1.08
CA LYS A 73 -1.88 -17.82 1.38
C LYS A 73 -1.30 -18.12 2.75
N GLY A 74 -1.77 -19.18 3.38
CA GLY A 74 -1.40 -19.57 4.73
C GLY A 74 -0.66 -20.88 4.84
N ILE A 75 -0.49 -21.32 6.11
CA ILE A 75 0.36 -22.45 6.50
C ILE A 75 0.00 -23.77 5.81
N ASP A 76 -1.28 -23.96 5.44
CA ASP A 76 -1.74 -25.21 4.86
C ASP A 76 -1.41 -25.34 3.37
N GLU A 77 -1.34 -24.23 2.62
CA GLU A 77 -1.24 -24.25 1.15
C GLU A 77 -0.11 -23.44 0.56
N CYS A 78 0.51 -22.54 1.35
CA CYS A 78 1.55 -21.65 0.86
C CYS A 78 2.86 -22.41 0.67
N THR A 79 3.35 -22.48 -0.58
CA THR A 79 4.67 -23.03 -0.83
C THR A 79 5.79 -22.05 -0.43
N PHE A 80 7.01 -22.54 -0.33
CA PHE A 80 8.17 -21.69 -0.06
C PHE A 80 8.34 -20.59 -1.12
N GLU A 81 8.18 -20.93 -2.40
CA GLU A 81 8.30 -20.01 -3.54
C GLU A 81 7.18 -18.95 -3.52
N GLU A 82 5.95 -19.34 -3.18
CA GLU A 82 4.84 -18.42 -3.04
C GLU A 82 5.03 -17.45 -1.86
N PHE A 83 5.56 -17.94 -0.75
CA PHE A 83 5.91 -17.09 0.38
C PHE A 83 7.03 -16.09 0.02
N GLN A 84 8.09 -16.56 -0.67
CA GLN A 84 9.13 -15.69 -1.19
C GLN A 84 8.59 -14.65 -2.17
N TYR A 85 7.69 -15.05 -3.08
CA TYR A 85 7.03 -14.14 -4.01
C TYR A 85 6.25 -13.05 -3.26
N ALA A 86 5.49 -13.42 -2.24
CA ALA A 86 4.75 -12.46 -1.42
C ALA A 86 5.66 -11.40 -0.78
N LEU A 87 6.81 -11.83 -0.25
CA LEU A 87 7.82 -10.92 0.31
C LEU A 87 8.51 -10.08 -0.76
N SER A 88 8.77 -10.68 -1.92
CA SER A 88 9.41 -9.98 -3.05
C SER A 88 8.56 -8.82 -3.54
N VAL A 89 7.25 -9.04 -3.75
CA VAL A 89 6.32 -7.99 -4.17
C VAL A 89 6.01 -7.00 -3.03
N GLY A 90 5.78 -7.50 -1.80
CA GLY A 90 5.28 -6.68 -0.70
C GLY A 90 6.35 -5.91 0.08
N VAL A 91 7.62 -6.33 0.01
CA VAL A 91 8.71 -5.72 0.80
C VAL A 91 9.93 -5.40 -0.06
N THR A 92 10.44 -6.39 -0.83
CA THR A 92 11.68 -6.23 -1.57
C THR A 92 11.54 -5.20 -2.70
N ALA A 93 10.45 -5.25 -3.46
CA ALA A 93 10.20 -4.30 -4.55
C ALA A 93 10.04 -2.85 -4.04
N PRO A 94 9.24 -2.56 -2.98
CA PRO A 94 9.20 -1.24 -2.35
C PRO A 94 10.57 -0.72 -1.91
N PHE A 95 11.37 -1.56 -1.26
CA PHE A 95 12.75 -1.22 -0.90
C PHE A 95 13.58 -0.89 -2.14
N TYR A 96 13.54 -1.77 -3.14
CA TYR A 96 14.42 -1.63 -4.29
C TYR A 96 14.03 -0.46 -5.19
N LEU A 97 12.74 -0.22 -5.43
CA LEU A 97 12.28 0.99 -6.13
C LEU A 97 12.66 2.26 -5.38
N THR A 98 12.51 2.29 -4.05
CA THR A 98 12.96 3.43 -3.24
C THR A 98 14.46 3.67 -3.40
N LYS A 99 15.27 2.60 -3.41
CA LYS A 99 16.71 2.69 -3.65
C LYS A 99 17.05 3.21 -5.05
N LEU A 100 16.36 2.71 -6.08
CA LEU A 100 16.58 3.15 -7.48
C LEU A 100 16.21 4.62 -7.67
N PHE A 101 15.13 5.10 -7.04
CA PHE A 101 14.70 6.49 -7.13
C PHE A 101 15.40 7.43 -6.14
N ALA A 102 16.13 6.93 -5.15
CA ALA A 102 16.77 7.76 -4.12
C ALA A 102 17.66 8.90 -4.66
N PRO A 103 18.43 8.74 -5.76
CA PRO A 103 19.18 9.84 -6.36
C PRO A 103 18.32 10.86 -7.13
N HIS A 104 17.06 10.52 -7.42
CA HIS A 104 16.14 11.25 -8.29
C HIS A 104 14.95 11.85 -7.57
N PHE A 105 14.85 11.66 -6.24
CA PHE A 105 13.81 12.31 -5.47
C PHE A 105 13.97 13.83 -5.47
N ALA A 106 12.86 14.52 -5.76
CA ALA A 106 12.81 15.98 -5.68
C ALA A 106 12.90 16.45 -4.22
N GLU A 107 13.18 17.76 -4.03
CA GLU A 107 13.00 18.39 -2.73
C GLU A 107 11.54 18.29 -2.28
N GLY A 108 11.30 17.94 -1.01
CA GLY A 108 9.96 17.72 -0.48
C GLY A 108 9.29 16.41 -0.89
N ALA A 109 10.01 15.51 -1.55
CA ALA A 109 9.49 14.23 -1.99
C ALA A 109 8.93 13.37 -0.83
N ALA A 110 7.99 12.49 -1.16
CA ALA A 110 7.44 11.54 -0.21
C ALA A 110 7.30 10.13 -0.80
N VAL A 111 7.51 9.13 0.05
CA VAL A 111 7.19 7.73 -0.20
C VAL A 111 6.01 7.33 0.67
N VAL A 112 4.98 6.75 0.08
CA VAL A 112 3.84 6.20 0.82
C VAL A 112 3.71 4.72 0.50
N ASN A 113 3.81 3.89 1.53
CA ASN A 113 3.68 2.45 1.44
C ASN A 113 2.27 2.03 1.85
N ILE A 114 1.58 1.23 1.05
CA ILE A 114 0.27 0.69 1.41
C ILE A 114 0.44 -0.65 2.10
N SER A 115 0.34 -0.62 3.44
CA SER A 115 0.33 -1.80 4.30
C SER A 115 -1.08 -2.40 4.38
N SER A 116 -1.52 -2.78 5.56
CA SER A 116 -2.86 -3.29 5.89
C SER A 116 -3.03 -3.31 7.40
N SER A 117 -4.26 -3.30 7.89
CA SER A 117 -4.55 -3.65 9.30
C SER A 117 -4.00 -5.03 9.70
N ARG A 118 -3.69 -5.88 8.70
CA ARG A 118 -3.01 -7.18 8.91
C ARG A 118 -1.52 -7.07 9.25
N ASP A 119 -0.97 -5.90 9.36
CA ASP A 119 0.36 -5.68 9.94
C ASP A 119 0.40 -5.95 11.47
N ARG A 120 -0.77 -5.95 12.12
CA ARG A 120 -0.97 -6.12 13.57
C ARG A 120 -2.12 -7.05 13.96
N MET A 121 -2.92 -7.51 13.00
CA MET A 121 -4.03 -8.44 13.18
C MET A 121 -3.99 -9.51 12.08
N SER A 122 -4.51 -10.69 12.34
CA SER A 122 -4.51 -11.77 11.36
C SER A 122 -5.81 -12.55 11.37
N GLN A 123 -6.10 -13.21 10.29
CA GLN A 123 -7.03 -14.32 10.20
C GLN A 123 -6.24 -15.59 9.87
N PRO A 124 -6.74 -16.78 10.15
CA PRO A 124 -6.12 -18.01 9.69
C PRO A 124 -5.83 -17.98 8.18
N GLN A 125 -4.76 -18.64 7.75
CA GLN A 125 -4.40 -18.80 6.35
C GLN A 125 -4.03 -17.48 5.61
N THR A 126 -3.39 -16.55 6.32
CA THR A 126 -2.97 -15.25 5.75
C THR A 126 -1.50 -14.92 5.98
N GLU A 127 -0.67 -15.91 6.35
CA GLU A 127 0.69 -15.73 6.84
C GLU A 127 1.59 -15.01 5.82
N SER A 128 1.52 -15.36 4.54
CA SER A 128 2.33 -14.71 3.49
C SER A 128 2.00 -13.21 3.34
N TYR A 129 0.72 -12.88 3.37
CA TYR A 129 0.26 -11.49 3.29
C TYR A 129 0.57 -10.72 4.57
N THR A 130 0.29 -11.30 5.73
CA THR A 130 0.58 -10.69 7.04
C THR A 130 2.06 -10.41 7.20
N ALA A 131 2.95 -11.36 6.82
CA ALA A 131 4.39 -11.16 6.85
C ALA A 131 4.82 -10.01 5.93
N ALA A 132 4.29 -9.93 4.71
CA ALA A 132 4.59 -8.85 3.77
C ALA A 132 4.11 -7.49 4.30
N LYS A 133 2.88 -7.42 4.88
CA LYS A 133 2.31 -6.17 5.39
C LYS A 133 2.94 -5.70 6.70
N GLY A 134 3.36 -6.63 7.57
CA GLY A 134 4.20 -6.32 8.72
C GLY A 134 5.59 -5.85 8.29
N GLY A 135 6.19 -6.52 7.30
CA GLY A 135 7.50 -6.17 6.74
C GLY A 135 7.54 -4.78 6.14
N ILE A 136 6.52 -4.39 5.35
CA ILE A 136 6.49 -3.04 4.76
C ILE A 136 6.23 -1.95 5.80
N ALA A 137 5.45 -2.23 6.84
CA ALA A 137 5.26 -1.30 7.95
C ALA A 137 6.59 -1.05 8.68
N ALA A 138 7.35 -2.10 8.98
CA ALA A 138 8.68 -1.98 9.57
C ALA A 138 9.69 -1.30 8.63
N LEU A 139 9.70 -1.63 7.33
CA LEU A 139 10.56 -0.99 6.34
C LEU A 139 10.31 0.51 6.25
N THR A 140 9.09 0.97 6.48
CA THR A 140 8.71 2.39 6.40
C THR A 140 9.55 3.26 7.35
N HIS A 141 9.62 2.93 8.63
CA HIS A 141 10.42 3.73 9.57
C HIS A 141 11.93 3.60 9.32
N ALA A 142 12.40 2.44 8.85
CA ALA A 142 13.81 2.25 8.50
C ALA A 142 14.21 3.14 7.30
N LEU A 143 13.35 3.22 6.27
CA LEU A 143 13.56 4.12 5.13
C LEU A 143 13.46 5.60 5.54
N ALA A 144 12.52 5.95 6.42
CA ALA A 144 12.38 7.32 6.93
C ALA A 144 13.66 7.80 7.62
N VAL A 145 14.30 6.94 8.41
CA VAL A 145 15.60 7.23 9.06
C VAL A 145 16.71 7.36 8.02
N SER A 146 16.80 6.43 7.06
CA SER A 146 17.85 6.43 6.04
C SER A 146 17.76 7.60 5.05
N LEU A 147 16.55 8.14 4.83
CA LEU A 147 16.28 9.24 3.92
C LEU A 147 16.01 10.56 4.66
N ALA A 148 16.34 10.63 5.95
CA ALA A 148 16.09 11.80 6.80
C ALA A 148 16.61 13.10 6.15
N GLY A 149 15.81 14.17 6.26
CA GLY A 149 16.11 15.47 5.67
C GLY A 149 15.94 15.57 4.15
N ARG A 150 15.63 14.48 3.47
CA ARG A 150 15.48 14.45 2.00
C ARG A 150 14.10 13.99 1.55
N VAL A 151 13.56 12.93 2.14
CA VAL A 151 12.32 12.29 1.73
C VAL A 151 11.54 11.88 2.98
N ARG A 152 10.26 12.21 3.04
CA ARG A 152 9.36 11.67 4.08
C ARG A 152 8.87 10.30 3.65
N VAL A 153 8.89 9.34 4.55
CA VAL A 153 8.42 7.99 4.28
C VAL A 153 7.37 7.60 5.31
N ASN A 154 6.16 7.29 4.86
CA ASN A 154 5.07 6.87 5.72
C ASN A 154 4.35 5.66 5.13
N SER A 155 3.58 4.96 5.93
CA SER A 155 2.69 3.91 5.48
C SER A 155 1.24 4.16 5.90
N ILE A 156 0.34 3.60 5.14
CA ILE A 156 -1.08 3.54 5.46
C ILE A 156 -1.45 2.06 5.64
N SER A 157 -2.20 1.75 6.70
CA SER A 157 -2.77 0.43 6.96
C SER A 157 -4.28 0.47 6.75
N PRO A 158 -4.78 0.17 5.52
CA PRO A 158 -6.19 0.07 5.25
C PRO A 158 -6.85 -1.06 6.04
N GLY A 159 -8.11 -0.86 6.45
CA GLY A 159 -9.01 -1.93 6.85
C GLY A 159 -9.66 -2.60 5.64
N TRP A 160 -10.93 -2.96 5.78
CA TRP A 160 -11.71 -3.50 4.67
C TRP A 160 -12.13 -2.39 3.71
N ILE A 161 -11.58 -2.43 2.49
CA ILE A 161 -11.86 -1.47 1.41
C ILE A 161 -12.56 -2.21 0.27
N ASP A 162 -13.75 -1.75 -0.09
CA ASP A 162 -14.48 -2.25 -1.25
C ASP A 162 -13.87 -1.70 -2.55
N THR A 163 -13.09 -2.53 -3.22
CA THR A 163 -12.47 -2.20 -4.51
C THR A 163 -13.32 -2.61 -5.72
N LYS A 164 -14.47 -3.25 -5.50
CA LYS A 164 -15.33 -3.82 -6.55
C LYS A 164 -16.70 -3.16 -6.65
N ALA A 165 -16.97 -2.12 -5.83
CA ALA A 165 -18.26 -1.44 -5.72
C ALA A 165 -19.43 -2.42 -5.42
N MET A 166 -19.20 -3.32 -4.47
CA MET A 166 -20.21 -4.28 -4.02
C MET A 166 -21.22 -3.59 -3.12
N ASN A 167 -22.48 -3.96 -3.21
CA ASN A 167 -23.52 -3.47 -2.31
C ASN A 167 -23.59 -4.37 -1.07
N TYR A 168 -22.74 -4.09 -0.08
CA TYR A 168 -22.78 -4.80 1.21
C TYR A 168 -24.04 -4.42 1.99
N THR A 169 -24.62 -5.40 2.70
CA THR A 169 -25.81 -5.21 3.54
C THR A 169 -25.62 -5.91 4.90
N GLY A 170 -26.47 -5.58 5.85
CA GLY A 170 -26.43 -6.18 7.19
C GLY A 170 -25.11 -5.90 7.93
N PRO A 171 -24.63 -6.84 8.75
CA PRO A 171 -23.42 -6.67 9.57
C PRO A 171 -22.18 -6.34 8.75
N ASP A 172 -22.03 -6.89 7.55
CA ASP A 172 -20.90 -6.62 6.67
C ASP A 172 -20.82 -5.14 6.28
N ALA A 173 -21.96 -4.48 6.10
CA ALA A 173 -22.02 -3.06 5.76
C ALA A 173 -21.69 -2.15 6.95
N THR A 174 -21.93 -2.60 8.20
CA THR A 174 -21.95 -1.72 9.38
C THR A 174 -20.98 -2.10 10.49
N GLN A 175 -20.14 -3.12 10.28
CA GLN A 175 -19.23 -3.61 11.34
C GLN A 175 -18.10 -2.62 11.71
N GLN A 176 -17.77 -1.67 10.85
CA GLN A 176 -16.81 -0.62 11.17
C GLN A 176 -17.48 0.46 12.02
N LEU A 177 -16.74 1.08 12.95
CA LEU A 177 -17.29 2.12 13.84
C LEU A 177 -17.89 3.31 13.09
N VAL A 178 -17.39 3.61 11.88
CA VAL A 178 -17.95 4.65 11.01
C VAL A 178 -19.23 4.22 10.27
N GLY A 179 -19.71 2.98 10.47
CA GLY A 179 -20.98 2.47 9.95
C GLY A 179 -20.99 2.17 8.45
N ARG A 180 -19.84 2.00 7.81
CA ARG A 180 -19.74 1.61 6.41
C ARG A 180 -18.43 0.89 6.09
N VAL A 181 -18.42 0.10 5.04
CA VAL A 181 -17.18 -0.40 4.42
C VAL A 181 -16.41 0.78 3.82
N GLY A 182 -15.08 0.75 3.89
CA GLY A 182 -14.24 1.73 3.24
C GLY A 182 -14.28 1.62 1.71
N ASN A 183 -13.90 2.68 1.03
CA ASN A 183 -13.74 2.71 -0.43
C ASN A 183 -12.33 3.21 -0.82
N PRO A 184 -11.90 3.03 -2.08
CA PRO A 184 -10.57 3.45 -2.51
C PRO A 184 -10.24 4.93 -2.25
N ALA A 185 -11.25 5.83 -2.30
CA ALA A 185 -11.03 7.25 -2.05
C ALA A 185 -10.67 7.55 -0.58
N ASP A 186 -11.12 6.72 0.39
CA ASP A 186 -10.73 6.88 1.79
C ASP A 186 -9.19 6.74 1.95
N ILE A 187 -8.58 5.88 1.15
CA ILE A 187 -7.13 5.68 1.16
C ILE A 187 -6.43 6.73 0.31
N ALA A 188 -6.94 7.02 -0.91
CA ALA A 188 -6.37 8.00 -1.80
C ALA A 188 -6.27 9.39 -1.15
N ASN A 189 -7.29 9.83 -0.42
CA ASN A 189 -7.30 11.10 0.31
C ASN A 189 -6.13 11.19 1.31
N MET A 190 -5.85 10.12 2.06
CA MET A 190 -4.73 10.10 2.99
C MET A 190 -3.38 10.07 2.25
N VAL A 191 -3.27 9.37 1.12
CA VAL A 191 -2.07 9.39 0.28
C VAL A 191 -1.78 10.81 -0.20
N LEU A 192 -2.79 11.52 -0.73
CA LEU A 192 -2.62 12.90 -1.18
C LEU A 192 -2.22 13.83 -0.02
N PHE A 193 -2.83 13.65 1.16
CA PHE A 193 -2.45 14.41 2.35
C PHE A 193 -0.99 14.16 2.73
N LEU A 194 -0.55 12.89 2.81
CA LEU A 194 0.83 12.54 3.17
C LEU A 194 1.86 13.03 2.13
N CYS A 195 1.46 13.16 0.88
CA CYS A 195 2.29 13.71 -0.19
C CYS A 195 2.34 15.25 -0.18
N SER A 196 1.43 15.92 0.51
CA SER A 196 1.36 17.40 0.55
C SER A 196 2.28 18.00 1.61
N ASP A 197 2.52 19.32 1.49
CA ASP A 197 3.27 20.12 2.48
C ASP A 197 2.61 20.13 3.86
N LYS A 198 1.28 19.89 3.93
CA LYS A 198 0.54 19.81 5.19
C LYS A 198 1.01 18.66 6.08
N ALA A 199 1.62 17.62 5.51
CA ALA A 199 2.20 16.50 6.22
C ALA A 199 3.72 16.66 6.44
N GLY A 200 4.27 17.89 6.36
CA GLY A 200 5.70 18.17 6.44
C GLY A 200 6.39 17.69 7.73
N PHE A 201 5.64 17.45 8.81
CA PHE A 201 6.17 16.95 10.09
C PHE A 201 5.78 15.49 10.39
N ILE A 202 5.33 14.75 9.37
CA ILE A 202 4.95 13.34 9.49
C ILE A 202 5.93 12.49 8.67
N SER A 203 6.75 11.67 9.34
CA SER A 203 7.67 10.73 8.70
C SER A 203 7.95 9.55 9.62
N GLY A 204 7.98 8.33 9.08
CA GLY A 204 8.19 7.08 9.80
C GLY A 204 6.92 6.47 10.38
N GLU A 205 5.75 7.07 10.14
CA GLU A 205 4.48 6.65 10.72
C GLU A 205 3.75 5.59 9.87
N ASN A 206 3.00 4.73 10.56
CA ASN A 206 2.06 3.80 9.96
C ASN A 206 0.63 4.14 10.40
N ILE A 207 -0.13 4.77 9.51
CA ILE A 207 -1.44 5.36 9.80
C ILE A 207 -2.55 4.37 9.44
N CYS A 208 -3.34 3.96 10.42
CA CYS A 208 -4.47 3.06 10.22
C CYS A 208 -5.69 3.82 9.68
N ILE A 209 -6.22 3.38 8.55
CA ILE A 209 -7.43 3.90 7.90
C ILE A 209 -8.41 2.75 7.69
N ASP A 210 -9.16 2.41 8.73
CA ASP A 210 -9.94 1.17 8.80
C ASP A 210 -11.38 1.38 9.32
N GLY A 211 -11.83 2.63 9.40
CA GLY A 211 -13.14 2.96 9.94
C GLY A 211 -13.30 2.62 11.42
N GLY A 212 -12.19 2.44 12.16
CA GLY A 212 -12.17 2.10 13.57
C GLY A 212 -12.27 0.59 13.85
N MET A 213 -12.26 -0.27 12.83
CA MET A 213 -12.40 -1.72 12.99
C MET A 213 -11.39 -2.31 13.99
N THR A 214 -10.11 -1.91 13.93
CA THR A 214 -9.07 -2.43 14.83
C THR A 214 -9.10 -1.84 16.25
N ARG A 215 -10.05 -0.96 16.55
CA ARG A 215 -10.20 -0.31 17.88
C ARG A 215 -11.30 -0.92 18.73
N GLN A 216 -12.19 -1.68 18.12
CA GLN A 216 -13.29 -2.30 18.85
C GLN A 216 -12.84 -3.57 19.55
N MET A 217 -13.05 -3.62 20.88
CA MET A 217 -12.87 -4.84 21.66
C MET A 217 -14.21 -5.57 21.73
N ILE A 218 -14.19 -6.87 21.44
CA ILE A 218 -15.39 -7.73 21.45
C ILE A 218 -15.08 -8.95 22.31
N TYR A 219 -15.96 -9.26 23.27
CA TYR A 219 -15.89 -10.47 24.08
C TYR A 219 -16.90 -11.50 23.59
N HIS A 220 -16.71 -12.75 24.01
CA HIS A 220 -17.67 -13.83 23.75
C HIS A 220 -19.07 -13.46 24.23
N GLY A 221 -20.04 -13.50 23.32
CA GLY A 221 -21.44 -13.12 23.56
C GLY A 221 -21.81 -11.69 23.19
N ASP A 222 -20.82 -10.79 23.01
CA ASP A 222 -21.09 -9.42 22.58
C ASP A 222 -21.56 -9.39 21.13
N PHE A 223 -22.61 -8.60 20.84
CA PHE A 223 -23.14 -8.41 19.50
C PHE A 223 -23.42 -9.71 18.71
N GLY A 224 -23.69 -10.80 19.44
CA GLY A 224 -23.92 -12.14 18.85
C GLY A 224 -22.63 -12.87 18.44
N TRP A 225 -21.46 -12.31 18.71
CA TRP A 225 -20.21 -13.01 18.45
C TRP A 225 -19.99 -14.16 19.44
N SER A 226 -19.64 -15.32 18.95
CA SER A 226 -19.29 -16.47 19.79
C SER A 226 -17.95 -17.05 19.37
N PHE A 227 -17.07 -17.19 20.36
CA PHE A 227 -15.84 -17.94 20.17
C PHE A 227 -16.17 -19.43 20.10
N ARG A 228 -15.72 -20.07 19.02
CA ARG A 228 -15.76 -21.53 18.87
C ARG A 228 -14.30 -21.98 18.90
N GLY A 229 -13.84 -22.44 20.05
CA GLY A 229 -12.51 -22.99 20.26
C GLY A 229 -12.27 -24.29 19.51
#